data_e15c4187ee0b6175171995042b1ef696
#
_entry.id   e15c4187ee0b6175171995042b1ef696
#
_cell.length_a   1.000
_cell.length_b   1.000
_cell.length_c   1.000
_cell.angle_alpha   90.00
_cell.angle_beta   90.00
_cell.angle_gamma   90.00
#
_symmetry.space_group_name_H-M   'P 1'
#
loop_
_entity.id
_entity.type
_entity.pdbx_description
1 polymer ?
#
loop_
_entity_poly.entity_id
_entity_poly.type
_entity_poly.pdbx_seq_one_letter_code
_entity_poly.pdbx_strand_id
1 'polypeptide(L)'
;MHCVIFALYMPVFTAAYLSILGQLQQKGVTLVAVSKTRPAEDISVLYDLGHRDFGENYVQELLGKQGALPEDIRWHFIGHLQTNKVRQIAGFVHLIHGVDSVKLLQEINKQGQKLNRRVGCLLQVHIAQEETKFGFDAAELRQLADQLSSFPYAHVKGLMGMATNTDNETQIRTEFAQLRELAGIIPFDNAPILSMGMSNDYAIAIEEGSTLVRIGSLLFGSRS
;
A
#
# COMPACT_ATOMS: atom_id res chain seq x y z
N MET A 1 -17.37 -8.27 -45.55
CA MET A 1 -16.54 -9.17 -44.70
C MET A 1 -15.70 -8.23 -43.82
N HIS A 2 -16.24 -7.87 -42.64
CA HIS A 2 -15.55 -6.97 -41.69
C HIS A 2 -14.72 -7.84 -40.76
N CYS A 3 -13.43 -7.83 -40.97
CA CYS A 3 -12.48 -8.45 -40.07
C CYS A 3 -12.39 -7.58 -38.82
N VAL A 4 -13.09 -7.92 -37.75
CA VAL A 4 -12.94 -7.31 -36.45
C VAL A 4 -11.65 -7.85 -35.88
N ILE A 5 -10.60 -7.06 -35.94
CA ILE A 5 -9.35 -7.33 -35.21
C ILE A 5 -9.69 -7.18 -33.74
N PHE A 6 -10.00 -8.28 -33.06
CA PHE A 6 -9.91 -8.35 -31.61
C PHE A 6 -8.44 -8.13 -31.27
N ALA A 7 -8.07 -6.91 -30.92
CA ALA A 7 -6.83 -6.66 -30.20
C ALA A 7 -6.89 -7.57 -28.98
N LEU A 8 -6.01 -8.56 -28.92
CA LEU A 8 -5.83 -9.41 -27.74
C LEU A 8 -5.46 -8.47 -26.58
N TYR A 9 -6.48 -8.03 -25.83
CA TYR A 9 -6.27 -7.36 -24.56
C TYR A 9 -5.60 -8.39 -23.65
N MET A 10 -4.30 -8.23 -23.41
CA MET A 10 -3.55 -9.02 -22.44
C MET A 10 -3.48 -8.22 -21.13
N PRO A 11 -4.47 -8.37 -20.27
CA PRO A 11 -4.65 -7.46 -19.13
C PRO A 11 -3.64 -7.70 -18.00
N VAL A 12 -3.06 -8.89 -17.93
CA VAL A 12 -2.22 -9.32 -16.80
C VAL A 12 -1.02 -10.12 -17.29
N PHE A 13 0.17 -9.77 -16.81
CA PHE A 13 1.41 -10.51 -17.07
C PHE A 13 1.57 -11.66 -16.05
N THR A 14 0.80 -12.74 -16.24
CA THR A 14 0.74 -13.86 -15.28
C THR A 14 2.10 -14.52 -15.03
N ALA A 15 2.94 -14.66 -16.05
CA ALA A 15 4.29 -15.22 -15.89
C ALA A 15 5.17 -14.32 -15.00
N ALA A 16 5.12 -13.01 -15.19
CA ALA A 16 5.83 -12.04 -14.34
C ALA A 16 5.29 -12.07 -12.90
N TYR A 17 3.96 -12.13 -12.75
CA TYR A 17 3.31 -12.25 -11.44
C TYR A 17 3.81 -13.49 -10.68
N LEU A 18 3.79 -14.68 -11.29
CA LEU A 18 4.21 -15.92 -10.64
C LEU A 18 5.70 -15.90 -10.28
N SER A 19 6.55 -15.35 -11.15
CA SER A 19 7.98 -15.18 -10.88
C SER A 19 8.23 -14.26 -9.69
N ILE A 20 7.60 -13.08 -9.66
CA ILE A 20 7.73 -12.12 -8.58
C ILE A 20 7.18 -12.71 -7.27
N LEU A 21 5.99 -13.31 -7.30
CA LEU A 21 5.37 -13.91 -6.12
C LEU A 21 6.28 -14.99 -5.50
N GLY A 22 6.86 -15.87 -6.33
CA GLY A 22 7.78 -16.91 -5.85
C GLY A 22 9.03 -16.33 -5.14
N GLN A 23 9.62 -15.26 -5.70
CA GLN A 23 10.75 -14.57 -5.06
C GLN A 23 10.36 -13.93 -3.73
N LEU A 24 9.21 -13.28 -3.66
CA LEU A 24 8.71 -12.61 -2.46
C LEU A 24 8.37 -13.59 -1.35
N GLN A 25 7.74 -14.72 -1.68
CA GLN A 25 7.40 -15.78 -0.73
C GLN A 25 8.63 -16.38 -0.04
N GLN A 26 9.72 -16.60 -0.78
CA GLN A 26 10.98 -17.08 -0.21
C GLN A 26 11.58 -16.12 0.82
N LYS A 27 11.27 -14.83 0.71
CA LYS A 27 11.76 -13.77 1.60
C LYS A 27 10.73 -13.33 2.66
N GLY A 28 9.55 -13.95 2.70
CA GLY A 28 8.47 -13.59 3.62
C GLY A 28 7.88 -12.19 3.36
N VAL A 29 7.97 -11.70 2.12
CA VAL A 29 7.50 -10.36 1.73
C VAL A 29 6.12 -10.43 1.10
N THR A 30 5.19 -9.60 1.54
CA THR A 30 3.84 -9.50 0.99
C THR A 30 3.84 -8.71 -0.31
N LEU A 31 3.17 -9.23 -1.34
CA LEU A 31 2.87 -8.51 -2.58
C LEU A 31 1.51 -7.84 -2.47
N VAL A 32 1.44 -6.54 -2.66
CA VAL A 32 0.19 -5.81 -2.97
C VAL A 32 0.16 -5.54 -4.48
N ALA A 33 -0.77 -6.18 -5.18
CA ALA A 33 -0.99 -5.95 -6.61
C ALA A 33 -1.74 -4.62 -6.79
N VAL A 34 -1.06 -3.61 -7.36
CA VAL A 34 -1.63 -2.27 -7.53
C VAL A 34 -2.53 -2.24 -8.74
N SER A 35 -3.84 -2.34 -8.50
CA SER A 35 -4.90 -2.48 -9.50
C SER A 35 -5.62 -1.18 -9.86
N LYS A 36 -5.13 -0.04 -9.37
CA LYS A 36 -5.72 1.27 -9.73
C LYS A 36 -5.80 1.46 -11.24
N THR A 37 -6.92 2.00 -11.71
CA THR A 37 -7.25 2.21 -13.13
C THR A 37 -7.37 0.92 -13.97
N ARG A 38 -7.40 -0.24 -13.33
CA ARG A 38 -7.64 -1.53 -14.00
C ARG A 38 -9.07 -1.99 -13.76
N PRO A 39 -9.70 -2.63 -14.75
CA PRO A 39 -11.06 -3.16 -14.59
C PRO A 39 -11.08 -4.36 -13.62
N ALA A 40 -12.28 -4.74 -13.17
CA ALA A 40 -12.45 -5.85 -12.24
C ALA A 40 -11.99 -7.20 -12.81
N GLU A 41 -12.08 -7.36 -14.13
CA GLU A 41 -11.65 -8.55 -14.86
C GLU A 41 -10.15 -8.82 -14.70
N ASP A 42 -9.31 -7.76 -14.70
CA ASP A 42 -7.86 -7.89 -14.48
C ASP A 42 -7.56 -8.39 -13.06
N ILE A 43 -8.32 -7.92 -12.08
CA ILE A 43 -8.21 -8.36 -10.69
C ILE A 43 -8.61 -9.83 -10.57
N SER A 44 -9.70 -10.23 -11.24
CA SER A 44 -10.19 -11.61 -11.22
C SER A 44 -9.13 -12.60 -11.72
N VAL A 45 -8.33 -12.24 -12.73
CA VAL A 45 -7.24 -13.11 -13.23
C VAL A 45 -6.24 -13.42 -12.11
N LEU A 46 -5.78 -12.43 -11.33
CA LEU A 46 -4.86 -12.69 -10.22
C LEU A 46 -5.56 -13.35 -9.03
N TYR A 47 -6.83 -13.01 -8.79
CA TYR A 47 -7.64 -13.63 -7.75
C TYR A 47 -7.76 -15.16 -7.97
N ASP A 48 -8.04 -15.60 -9.20
CA ASP A 48 -8.16 -17.01 -9.58
C ASP A 48 -6.82 -17.75 -9.43
N LEU A 49 -5.69 -17.04 -9.51
CA LEU A 49 -4.35 -17.56 -9.19
C LEU A 49 -4.05 -17.57 -7.66
N GLY A 50 -5.04 -17.23 -6.82
CA GLY A 50 -4.92 -17.26 -5.36
C GLY A 50 -4.48 -15.93 -4.74
N HIS A 51 -4.29 -14.86 -5.51
CA HIS A 51 -3.92 -13.56 -4.95
C HIS A 51 -5.09 -12.90 -4.20
N ARG A 52 -4.77 -12.22 -3.09
CA ARG A 52 -5.81 -11.59 -2.27
C ARG A 52 -5.53 -10.13 -1.90
N ASP A 53 -4.29 -9.66 -2.01
CA ASP A 53 -3.87 -8.31 -1.57
C ASP A 53 -3.85 -7.33 -2.74
N PHE A 54 -4.90 -6.54 -2.91
CA PHE A 54 -5.03 -5.58 -4.00
C PHE A 54 -4.97 -4.14 -3.50
N GLY A 55 -4.28 -3.27 -4.25
CA GLY A 55 -4.03 -1.88 -3.87
C GLY A 55 -4.74 -0.87 -4.76
N GLU A 56 -5.50 0.04 -4.15
CA GLU A 56 -6.25 1.10 -4.81
C GLU A 56 -5.85 2.50 -4.33
N ASN A 57 -5.94 3.47 -5.23
CA ASN A 57 -5.60 4.86 -4.91
C ASN A 57 -6.82 5.78 -4.76
N TYR A 58 -7.95 5.38 -5.32
CA TYR A 58 -9.16 6.22 -5.41
C TYR A 58 -10.33 5.56 -4.70
N VAL A 59 -10.94 6.27 -3.75
CA VAL A 59 -12.04 5.72 -2.93
C VAL A 59 -13.22 5.28 -3.79
N GLN A 60 -13.60 6.05 -4.81
CA GLN A 60 -14.74 5.71 -5.66
C GLN A 60 -14.48 4.43 -6.47
N GLU A 61 -13.27 4.27 -6.99
CA GLU A 61 -12.85 3.07 -7.70
C GLU A 61 -12.86 1.85 -6.78
N LEU A 62 -12.29 2.00 -5.57
CA LEU A 62 -12.29 0.95 -4.56
C LEU A 62 -13.70 0.49 -4.18
N LEU A 63 -14.63 1.43 -3.98
CA LEU A 63 -16.02 1.09 -3.65
C LEU A 63 -16.72 0.30 -4.77
N GLY A 64 -16.52 0.71 -6.03
CA GLY A 64 -17.08 -0.01 -7.17
C GLY A 64 -16.52 -1.45 -7.28
N LYS A 65 -15.23 -1.62 -7.09
CA LYS A 65 -14.57 -2.93 -7.13
C LYS A 65 -14.94 -3.83 -5.96
N GLN A 66 -15.02 -3.28 -4.76
CA GLN A 66 -15.39 -4.02 -3.56
C GLN A 66 -16.80 -4.61 -3.66
N GLY A 67 -17.73 -3.91 -4.29
CA GLY A 67 -19.11 -4.41 -4.49
C GLY A 67 -19.24 -5.41 -5.64
N ALA A 68 -18.25 -5.51 -6.54
CA ALA A 68 -18.31 -6.36 -7.74
C ALA A 68 -17.42 -7.61 -7.67
N LEU A 69 -16.49 -7.68 -6.71
CA LEU A 69 -15.49 -8.73 -6.58
C LEU A 69 -15.66 -9.51 -5.26
N PRO A 70 -15.02 -10.70 -5.12
CA PRO A 70 -15.17 -11.53 -3.93
C PRO A 70 -14.80 -10.83 -2.62
N GLU A 71 -15.54 -11.14 -1.55
CA GLU A 71 -15.44 -10.48 -0.23
C GLU A 71 -14.13 -10.80 0.52
N ASP A 72 -13.44 -11.89 0.17
CA ASP A 72 -12.18 -12.30 0.79
C ASP A 72 -10.94 -11.57 0.23
N ILE A 73 -11.14 -10.62 -0.70
CA ILE A 73 -10.10 -9.70 -1.14
C ILE A 73 -9.70 -8.78 0.02
N ARG A 74 -8.41 -8.74 0.29
CA ARG A 74 -7.82 -7.80 1.23
C ARG A 74 -7.49 -6.48 0.51
N TRP A 75 -8.36 -5.49 0.67
CA TRP A 75 -8.20 -4.19 0.03
C TRP A 75 -7.20 -3.31 0.77
N HIS A 76 -6.15 -2.89 0.09
CA HIS A 76 -5.16 -1.92 0.56
C HIS A 76 -5.46 -0.56 -0.06
N PHE A 77 -5.69 0.46 0.76
CA PHE A 77 -5.78 1.82 0.25
C PHE A 77 -4.39 2.46 0.31
N ILE A 78 -3.79 2.70 -0.86
CA ILE A 78 -2.40 3.12 -0.99
C ILE A 78 -2.24 4.55 -1.54
N GLY A 79 -3.35 5.24 -1.83
CA GLY A 79 -3.38 6.64 -2.27
C GLY A 79 -3.47 7.63 -1.11
N HIS A 80 -3.45 8.93 -1.45
CA HIS A 80 -3.75 9.99 -0.48
C HIS A 80 -5.23 9.94 -0.08
N LEU A 81 -5.50 9.78 1.21
CA LEU A 81 -6.86 9.63 1.74
C LEU A 81 -7.34 10.94 2.37
N GLN A 82 -8.33 11.55 1.76
CA GLN A 82 -9.01 12.69 2.37
C GLN A 82 -9.80 12.25 3.62
N THR A 83 -9.74 13.05 4.70
CA THR A 83 -10.41 12.73 5.98
C THR A 83 -11.91 12.46 5.83
N ASN A 84 -12.62 13.24 4.99
CA ASN A 84 -14.06 13.07 4.75
C ASN A 84 -14.42 11.76 4.01
N LYS A 85 -13.44 11.07 3.43
CA LYS A 85 -13.61 9.80 2.72
C LYS A 85 -13.35 8.56 3.58
N VAL A 86 -12.70 8.71 4.74
CA VAL A 86 -12.39 7.60 5.66
C VAL A 86 -13.64 6.76 5.98
N ARG A 87 -14.77 7.40 6.28
CA ARG A 87 -16.04 6.72 6.60
C ARG A 87 -16.53 5.74 5.54
N GLN A 88 -16.12 5.94 4.28
CA GLN A 88 -16.59 5.11 3.15
C GLN A 88 -15.85 3.78 3.06
N ILE A 89 -14.59 3.72 3.54
CA ILE A 89 -13.74 2.54 3.42
C ILE A 89 -13.43 1.88 4.76
N ALA A 90 -13.59 2.58 5.88
CA ALA A 90 -13.21 2.09 7.21
C ALA A 90 -13.92 0.78 7.61
N GLY A 91 -15.08 0.46 7.02
CA GLY A 91 -15.84 -0.75 7.32
C GLY A 91 -15.24 -2.03 6.77
N PHE A 92 -14.52 -1.96 5.65
CA PHE A 92 -14.03 -3.16 4.94
C PHE A 92 -12.53 -3.13 4.58
N VAL A 93 -11.90 -1.94 4.49
CA VAL A 93 -10.49 -1.83 4.11
C VAL A 93 -9.60 -2.68 5.01
N HIS A 94 -8.67 -3.43 4.41
CA HIS A 94 -7.73 -4.25 5.16
C HIS A 94 -6.60 -3.41 5.76
N LEU A 95 -6.02 -2.49 4.98
CA LEU A 95 -4.92 -1.65 5.41
C LEU A 95 -4.92 -0.30 4.67
N ILE A 96 -4.81 0.80 5.41
CA ILE A 96 -4.62 2.16 4.88
C ILE A 96 -3.14 2.49 4.97
N HIS A 97 -2.43 2.67 3.84
CA HIS A 97 -0.99 2.90 3.83
C HIS A 97 -0.59 4.38 3.98
N GLY A 98 -1.45 5.29 3.54
CA GLY A 98 -1.11 6.71 3.41
C GLY A 98 -1.64 7.57 4.57
N VAL A 99 -1.31 7.23 5.83
CA VAL A 99 -1.66 8.11 6.97
C VAL A 99 -0.54 9.11 7.17
N ASP A 100 -0.73 10.30 6.63
CA ASP A 100 0.26 11.37 6.53
C ASP A 100 0.07 12.50 7.57
N SER A 101 -0.92 12.38 8.45
CA SER A 101 -1.22 13.41 9.44
C SER A 101 -1.96 12.87 10.66
N VAL A 102 -1.76 13.51 11.81
CA VAL A 102 -2.51 13.23 13.05
C VAL A 102 -4.01 13.40 12.84
N LYS A 103 -4.42 14.40 12.06
CA LYS A 103 -5.83 14.63 11.71
C LYS A 103 -6.47 13.45 11.01
N LEU A 104 -5.75 12.83 10.06
CA LEU A 104 -6.25 11.63 9.37
C LEU A 104 -6.30 10.44 10.32
N LEU A 105 -5.28 10.24 11.17
CA LEU A 105 -5.25 9.20 12.18
C LEU A 105 -6.43 9.32 13.17
N GLN A 106 -6.74 10.54 13.62
CA GLN A 106 -7.90 10.83 14.47
C GLN A 106 -9.22 10.44 13.79
N GLU A 107 -9.38 10.76 12.50
CA GLU A 107 -10.59 10.40 11.77
C GLU A 107 -10.72 8.87 11.56
N ILE A 108 -9.59 8.17 11.29
CA ILE A 108 -9.57 6.70 11.23
C ILE A 108 -10.01 6.11 12.58
N ASN A 109 -9.46 6.61 13.68
CA ASN A 109 -9.83 6.19 15.03
C ASN A 109 -11.32 6.42 15.32
N LYS A 110 -11.83 7.61 15.00
CA LYS A 110 -13.24 7.96 15.17
C LYS A 110 -14.18 7.07 14.38
N GLN A 111 -13.85 6.75 13.12
CA GLN A 111 -14.68 5.85 12.30
C GLN A 111 -14.55 4.41 12.78
N GLY A 112 -13.37 3.96 13.18
CA GLY A 112 -13.16 2.65 13.81
C GLY A 112 -13.99 2.49 15.10
N GLN A 113 -14.04 3.51 15.95
CA GLN A 113 -14.86 3.52 17.15
C GLN A 113 -16.35 3.36 16.84
N LYS A 114 -16.87 4.12 15.85
CA LYS A 114 -18.28 4.01 15.43
C LYS A 114 -18.65 2.63 14.92
N LEU A 115 -17.69 1.93 14.28
CA LEU A 115 -17.88 0.60 13.70
C LEU A 115 -17.51 -0.52 14.68
N ASN A 116 -17.06 -0.20 15.89
CA ASN A 116 -16.45 -1.12 16.84
C ASN A 116 -15.37 -2.02 16.19
N ARG A 117 -14.53 -1.42 15.34
CA ARG A 117 -13.52 -2.10 14.53
C ARG A 117 -12.17 -1.41 14.63
N ARG A 118 -11.10 -2.15 14.96
CA ARG A 118 -9.72 -1.64 14.83
C ARG A 118 -9.34 -1.59 13.35
N VAL A 119 -9.15 -0.40 12.79
CA VAL A 119 -8.80 -0.18 11.39
C VAL A 119 -7.28 -0.20 11.25
N GLY A 120 -6.75 -1.17 10.50
CA GLY A 120 -5.31 -1.26 10.23
C GLY A 120 -4.81 -0.10 9.38
N CYS A 121 -3.70 0.52 9.80
CA CYS A 121 -3.09 1.61 9.04
C CYS A 121 -1.56 1.63 9.21
N LEU A 122 -0.88 2.31 8.28
CA LEU A 122 0.55 2.60 8.31
C LEU A 122 0.73 4.12 8.34
N LEU A 123 1.71 4.59 9.12
CA LEU A 123 2.10 6.00 9.07
C LEU A 123 2.97 6.22 7.82
N GLN A 124 2.59 7.16 6.99
CA GLN A 124 3.38 7.56 5.84
C GLN A 124 4.49 8.49 6.28
N VAL A 125 5.72 8.15 5.94
CA VAL A 125 6.92 8.91 6.27
C VAL A 125 7.51 9.54 5.03
N HIS A 126 7.90 10.79 5.14
CA HIS A 126 8.63 11.49 4.09
C HIS A 126 10.12 11.13 4.16
N ILE A 127 10.57 10.26 3.27
CA ILE A 127 11.97 9.81 3.16
C ILE A 127 12.66 10.28 1.88
N ALA A 128 11.90 10.75 0.90
CA ALA A 128 12.41 11.22 -0.37
C ALA A 128 12.93 12.66 -0.30
N GLN A 129 13.75 13.05 -1.27
CA GLN A 129 14.24 14.43 -1.36
C GLN A 129 13.22 15.42 -1.96
N GLU A 130 12.20 14.92 -2.68
CA GLU A 130 11.17 15.78 -3.26
C GLU A 130 10.26 16.37 -2.18
N GLU A 131 10.29 17.69 -2.01
CA GLU A 131 9.45 18.43 -1.04
C GLU A 131 7.93 18.27 -1.25
N THR A 132 7.53 17.82 -2.43
CA THR A 132 6.11 17.62 -2.78
C THR A 132 5.51 16.32 -2.24
N LYS A 133 6.31 15.45 -1.61
CA LYS A 133 5.80 14.21 -1.00
C LYS A 133 5.29 14.46 0.41
N PHE A 134 4.11 13.89 0.69
CA PHE A 134 3.45 13.94 1.99
C PHE A 134 4.05 12.91 2.95
N GLY A 135 3.91 13.14 4.24
CA GLY A 135 4.29 12.20 5.28
C GLY A 135 4.85 12.89 6.51
N PHE A 136 4.91 12.15 7.60
CA PHE A 136 5.54 12.60 8.83
C PHE A 136 7.07 12.68 8.67
N ASP A 137 7.67 13.66 9.33
CA ASP A 137 9.10 13.67 9.56
C ASP A 137 9.47 12.87 10.85
N ALA A 138 10.79 12.76 11.11
CA ALA A 138 11.28 12.02 12.28
C ALA A 138 10.90 12.66 13.62
N ALA A 139 10.74 14.00 13.68
CA ALA A 139 10.34 14.70 14.90
C ALA A 139 8.85 14.51 15.19
N GLU A 140 8.03 14.63 14.16
CA GLU A 140 6.58 14.36 14.22
C GLU A 140 6.29 12.91 14.63
N LEU A 141 7.05 11.93 14.09
CA LEU A 141 6.92 10.53 14.47
C LEU A 141 7.22 10.31 15.96
N ARG A 142 8.27 10.94 16.51
CA ARG A 142 8.59 10.83 17.94
C ARG A 142 7.46 11.39 18.81
N GLN A 143 6.93 12.56 18.45
CA GLN A 143 5.80 13.16 19.18
C GLN A 143 4.54 12.30 19.10
N LEU A 144 4.30 11.67 17.93
CA LEU A 144 3.14 10.79 17.73
C LEU A 144 3.29 9.48 18.50
N ALA A 145 4.50 8.92 18.65
CA ALA A 145 4.75 7.69 19.37
C ALA A 145 4.17 7.69 20.79
N ASP A 146 4.35 8.79 21.52
CA ASP A 146 3.83 8.98 22.88
C ASP A 146 2.30 9.08 22.93
N GLN A 147 1.66 9.38 21.80
CA GLN A 147 0.22 9.64 21.70
C GLN A 147 -0.56 8.45 21.11
N LEU A 148 0.11 7.42 20.59
CA LEU A 148 -0.56 6.31 19.88
C LEU A 148 -1.61 5.58 20.75
N SER A 149 -1.40 5.49 22.05
CA SER A 149 -2.36 4.89 22.99
C SER A 149 -3.71 5.62 23.03
N SER A 150 -3.76 6.89 22.61
CA SER A 150 -5.02 7.66 22.51
C SER A 150 -5.87 7.32 21.28
N PHE A 151 -5.37 6.44 20.38
CA PHE A 151 -6.06 6.02 19.16
C PHE A 151 -6.37 4.51 19.14
N PRO A 152 -7.15 3.97 20.10
CA PRO A 152 -7.31 2.53 20.27
C PRO A 152 -7.97 1.82 19.08
N TYR A 153 -8.69 2.55 18.22
CA TYR A 153 -9.36 2.02 17.04
C TYR A 153 -8.58 2.27 15.73
N ALA A 154 -7.54 3.11 15.73
CA ALA A 154 -6.59 3.21 14.62
C ALA A 154 -5.38 2.31 14.92
N HIS A 155 -5.37 1.11 14.34
CA HIS A 155 -4.33 0.13 14.58
C HIS A 155 -3.11 0.40 13.69
N VAL A 156 -2.15 1.16 14.21
CA VAL A 156 -0.89 1.46 13.52
C VAL A 156 -0.03 0.20 13.50
N LYS A 157 0.14 -0.39 12.29
CA LYS A 157 0.85 -1.67 12.09
C LYS A 157 2.27 -1.51 11.55
N GLY A 158 2.70 -0.29 11.24
CA GLY A 158 4.01 -0.06 10.64
C GLY A 158 4.11 1.27 9.92
N LEU A 159 5.09 1.37 9.03
CA LEU A 159 5.38 2.57 8.26
C LEU A 159 5.25 2.32 6.75
N MET A 160 4.96 3.39 6.02
CA MET A 160 5.03 3.42 4.56
C MET A 160 5.94 4.54 4.10
N GLY A 161 6.78 4.26 3.11
CA GLY A 161 7.60 5.27 2.44
C GLY A 161 7.70 5.03 0.94
N MET A 162 8.06 6.08 0.24
CA MET A 162 8.37 6.05 -1.18
C MET A 162 9.70 6.78 -1.38
N ALA A 163 10.68 6.08 -1.95
CA ALA A 163 11.96 6.68 -2.30
C ALA A 163 11.82 7.70 -3.43
N THR A 164 12.83 8.53 -3.58
CA THR A 164 13.00 9.45 -4.71
C THR A 164 12.92 8.67 -6.02
N ASN A 165 12.24 9.24 -7.02
CA ASN A 165 12.19 8.64 -8.35
C ASN A 165 13.50 8.94 -9.10
N THR A 166 14.50 8.08 -8.96
CA THR A 166 15.86 8.23 -9.49
C THR A 166 16.44 6.87 -9.85
N ASP A 167 17.45 6.85 -10.73
CA ASP A 167 18.27 5.66 -11.02
C ASP A 167 19.47 5.51 -10.07
N ASN A 168 19.61 6.42 -9.11
CA ASN A 168 20.68 6.35 -8.10
C ASN A 168 20.34 5.34 -7.00
N GLU A 169 20.80 4.10 -7.16
CA GLU A 169 20.55 3.02 -6.20
C GLU A 169 21.05 3.34 -4.77
N THR A 170 22.18 4.03 -4.64
CA THR A 170 22.72 4.41 -3.33
C THR A 170 21.76 5.32 -2.57
N GLN A 171 21.17 6.28 -3.27
CA GLN A 171 20.16 7.17 -2.69
C GLN A 171 18.91 6.39 -2.27
N ILE A 172 18.39 5.53 -3.16
CA ILE A 172 17.22 4.69 -2.87
C ILE A 172 17.46 3.83 -1.63
N ARG A 173 18.62 3.18 -1.52
CA ARG A 173 19.02 2.39 -0.35
C ARG A 173 19.03 3.21 0.92
N THR A 174 19.66 4.39 0.88
CA THR A 174 19.74 5.29 2.04
C THR A 174 18.34 5.68 2.53
N GLU A 175 17.43 6.03 1.63
CA GLU A 175 16.06 6.43 1.95
C GLU A 175 15.26 5.26 2.54
N PHE A 176 15.38 4.04 2.00
CA PHE A 176 14.72 2.86 2.57
C PHE A 176 15.33 2.43 3.92
N ALA A 177 16.64 2.51 4.08
CA ALA A 177 17.31 2.27 5.37
C ALA A 177 16.81 3.25 6.43
N GLN A 178 16.64 4.53 6.08
CA GLN A 178 16.07 5.55 6.96
C GLN A 178 14.65 5.16 7.41
N LEU A 179 13.79 4.68 6.51
CA LEU A 179 12.43 4.23 6.89
C LEU A 179 12.50 3.09 7.91
N ARG A 180 13.39 2.11 7.70
CA ARG A 180 13.59 0.98 8.62
C ARG A 180 14.05 1.47 10.01
N GLU A 181 14.99 2.40 10.06
CA GLU A 181 15.48 2.97 11.32
C GLU A 181 14.36 3.73 12.06
N LEU A 182 13.56 4.52 11.34
CA LEU A 182 12.44 5.26 11.91
C LEU A 182 11.36 4.34 12.47
N ALA A 183 11.21 3.13 11.93
CA ALA A 183 10.28 2.16 12.51
C ALA A 183 10.65 1.75 13.94
N GLY A 184 11.92 1.84 14.33
CA GLY A 184 12.36 1.59 15.70
C GLY A 184 11.89 2.64 16.73
N ILE A 185 11.34 3.77 16.29
CA ILE A 185 10.84 4.84 17.18
C ILE A 185 9.43 4.50 17.70
N ILE A 186 8.63 3.81 16.90
CA ILE A 186 7.22 3.54 17.19
C ILE A 186 7.08 2.22 17.98
N PRO A 187 6.37 2.21 19.12
CA PRO A 187 6.09 0.99 19.87
C PRO A 187 4.96 0.20 19.20
N PHE A 188 5.30 -0.64 18.23
CA PHE A 188 4.32 -1.50 17.57
C PHE A 188 3.96 -2.72 18.43
N ASP A 189 2.71 -3.17 18.36
CA ASP A 189 2.24 -4.39 19.06
C ASP A 189 2.96 -5.67 18.57
N ASN A 190 3.41 -5.67 17.29
CA ASN A 190 4.10 -6.77 16.62
C ASN A 190 5.24 -6.22 15.74
N ALA A 191 5.97 -7.11 15.08
CA ALA A 191 6.95 -6.72 14.07
C ALA A 191 6.31 -5.79 13.02
N PRO A 192 6.90 -4.61 12.75
CA PRO A 192 6.28 -3.60 11.92
C PRO A 192 6.20 -4.01 10.45
N ILE A 193 5.11 -3.63 9.80
CA ILE A 193 5.01 -3.66 8.35
C ILE A 193 5.82 -2.49 7.79
N LEU A 194 6.83 -2.79 6.96
CA LEU A 194 7.55 -1.80 6.17
C LEU A 194 7.05 -1.86 4.73
N SER A 195 6.09 -0.97 4.41
CA SER A 195 5.52 -0.85 3.07
C SER A 195 6.39 0.09 2.24
N MET A 196 7.37 -0.46 1.55
CA MET A 196 8.28 0.28 0.68
C MET A 196 8.68 -0.60 -0.52
N GLY A 197 9.00 0.04 -1.64
CA GLY A 197 9.30 -0.63 -2.90
C GLY A 197 8.09 -0.73 -3.83
N MET A 198 8.34 -0.36 -5.07
CA MET A 198 7.41 -0.38 -6.20
C MET A 198 8.06 -1.09 -7.39
N SER A 199 7.45 -1.07 -8.57
CA SER A 199 7.91 -1.81 -9.76
C SER A 199 9.38 -1.58 -10.11
N ASN A 200 9.93 -0.39 -9.85
CA ASN A 200 11.31 -0.04 -10.25
C ASN A 200 12.36 -0.32 -9.17
N ASP A 201 11.96 -0.33 -7.90
CA ASP A 201 12.88 -0.33 -6.76
C ASP A 201 12.58 -1.43 -5.72
N TYR A 202 11.60 -2.32 -5.97
CA TYR A 202 11.19 -3.34 -4.98
C TYR A 202 12.32 -4.31 -4.60
N ALA A 203 13.25 -4.61 -5.52
CA ALA A 203 14.38 -5.48 -5.24
C ALA A 203 15.30 -4.85 -4.18
N ILE A 204 15.63 -3.57 -4.35
CA ILE A 204 16.42 -2.78 -3.40
C ILE A 204 15.66 -2.67 -2.07
N ALA A 205 14.35 -2.38 -2.12
CA ALA A 205 13.53 -2.27 -0.91
C ALA A 205 13.54 -3.55 -0.07
N ILE A 206 13.51 -4.73 -0.71
CA ILE A 206 13.58 -6.03 -0.02
C ILE A 206 14.94 -6.21 0.67
N GLU A 207 16.03 -5.85 0.01
CA GLU A 207 17.38 -5.90 0.59
C GLU A 207 17.50 -4.97 1.80
N GLU A 208 16.80 -3.83 1.77
CA GLU A 208 16.74 -2.88 2.88
C GLU A 208 15.68 -3.22 3.95
N GLY A 209 15.03 -4.38 3.86
CA GLY A 209 14.14 -4.89 4.89
C GLY A 209 12.66 -4.63 4.67
N SER A 210 12.22 -4.33 3.45
CA SER A 210 10.79 -4.25 3.13
C SER A 210 10.07 -5.56 3.47
N THR A 211 8.93 -5.46 4.13
CA THR A 211 8.04 -6.60 4.42
C THR A 211 6.79 -6.62 3.53
N LEU A 212 6.57 -5.52 2.79
CA LEU A 212 5.45 -5.38 1.86
C LEU A 212 5.83 -4.48 0.69
N VAL A 213 5.68 -4.99 -0.54
CA VAL A 213 5.94 -4.25 -1.79
C VAL A 213 4.63 -4.00 -2.55
N ARG A 214 4.59 -2.89 -3.33
CA ARG A 214 3.42 -2.43 -4.08
C ARG A 214 3.74 -2.41 -5.57
N ILE A 215 3.34 -3.43 -6.31
CA ILE A 215 3.72 -3.62 -7.71
C ILE A 215 2.49 -3.48 -8.61
N GLY A 216 2.58 -2.66 -9.64
CA GLY A 216 1.51 -2.43 -10.63
C GLY A 216 1.96 -2.70 -12.06
N SER A 217 2.85 -1.88 -12.60
CA SER A 217 3.22 -1.92 -14.03
C SER A 217 3.85 -3.24 -14.48
N LEU A 218 4.56 -3.94 -13.60
CA LEU A 218 5.10 -5.28 -13.89
C LEU A 218 4.03 -6.36 -13.97
N LEU A 219 2.85 -6.13 -13.37
CA LEU A 219 1.74 -7.10 -13.34
C LEU A 219 0.67 -6.79 -14.40
N PHE A 220 0.38 -5.51 -14.60
CA PHE A 220 -0.74 -5.04 -15.42
C PHE A 220 -0.31 -4.18 -16.63
N GLY A 221 0.99 -4.03 -16.86
CA GLY A 221 1.53 -3.16 -17.91
C GLY A 221 1.55 -1.67 -17.53
N SER A 222 2.28 -0.88 -18.33
CA SER A 222 2.26 0.58 -18.22
C SER A 222 0.86 1.13 -18.53
N ARG A 223 0.58 2.31 -17.99
CA ARG A 223 -0.67 3.01 -18.34
C ARG A 223 -0.53 3.56 -19.75
N SER A 224 -1.53 3.30 -20.58
CA SER A 224 -1.74 4.01 -21.86
C SER A 224 -2.28 5.41 -21.58
#